data_fdbb83ffbe0475ec617f7b859084f494
#
_entry.id   fdbb83ffbe0475ec617f7b859084f494
#
_cell.length_a   1.000
_cell.length_b   1.000
_cell.length_c   1.000
_cell.angle_alpha   90.00
_cell.angle_beta   90.00
_cell.angle_gamma   90.00
#
_symmetry.space_group_name_H-M   'P 1'
#
loop_
_entity.id
_entity.type
_entity.pdbx_description
1 polymer ?
#
loop_
_entity_poly.entity_id
_entity_poly.type
_entity_poly.pdbx_seq_one_letter_code
_entity_poly.pdbx_strand_id
1 'polypeptide(L)'
;MLNIKEIEIDLERCEKVLRENDYMEIVIAIEELQDKYRSKIKDISKNENDVVWNYSKKDLENIEKYLIQYKKETILEERLKNIDEKIEDLRTYIKDNKNEKNIEEIVNLIEEVKNKDMNLDEKYEEIKVCFSLLKNINRKVSIYVLELISMVISE
;
A
#
# COMPACT_ATOMS: atom_id res chain seq x y z
N MET A 1 9.23 6.61 -8.93
CA MET A 1 8.48 6.15 -7.75
C MET A 1 9.37 6.31 -6.53
N LEU A 2 8.89 6.91 -5.47
CA LEU A 2 9.67 6.97 -4.22
C LEU A 2 9.71 5.58 -3.61
N ASN A 3 10.91 5.15 -3.21
CA ASN A 3 11.09 3.89 -2.51
C ASN A 3 10.55 4.05 -1.07
N ILE A 4 9.78 3.09 -0.59
CA ILE A 4 9.25 3.05 0.79
C ILE A 4 10.37 3.29 1.82
N LYS A 5 11.57 2.74 1.58
CA LYS A 5 12.74 2.96 2.43
C LYS A 5 13.17 4.43 2.53
N GLU A 6 13.04 5.19 1.45
CA GLU A 6 13.35 6.63 1.48
C GLU A 6 12.34 7.40 2.34
N ILE A 7 11.06 7.03 2.25
CA ILE A 7 10.01 7.62 3.09
C ILE A 7 10.26 7.29 4.57
N GLU A 8 10.69 6.06 4.87
CA GLU A 8 11.03 5.64 6.23
C GLU A 8 12.19 6.45 6.81
N ILE A 9 13.26 6.66 6.04
CA ILE A 9 14.40 7.50 6.44
C ILE A 9 13.95 8.93 6.72
N ASP A 10 13.09 9.49 5.87
CA ASP A 10 12.58 10.84 6.05
C ASP A 10 11.65 10.95 7.28
N LEU A 11 10.85 9.93 7.57
CA LEU A 11 10.05 9.86 8.79
C LEU A 11 10.90 9.77 10.05
N GLU A 12 11.94 8.95 10.07
CA GLU A 12 12.90 8.87 11.18
C GLU A 12 13.59 10.21 11.41
N ARG A 13 13.91 10.93 10.33
CA ARG A 13 14.45 12.28 10.40
C ARG A 13 13.45 13.27 11.02
N CYS A 14 12.18 13.24 10.62
CA CYS A 14 11.12 14.07 11.20
C CYS A 14 11.02 13.84 12.72
N GLU A 15 10.93 12.59 13.14
CA GLU A 15 10.84 12.21 14.55
C GLU A 15 12.06 12.72 15.36
N LYS A 16 13.26 12.58 14.81
CA LYS A 16 14.50 13.06 15.43
C LYS A 16 14.49 14.56 15.61
N VAL A 17 14.22 15.32 14.55
CA VAL A 17 14.21 16.78 14.54
C VAL A 17 13.13 17.32 15.48
N LEU A 18 11.94 16.72 15.48
CA LEU A 18 10.84 17.09 16.37
C LEU A 18 11.19 16.87 17.85
N ARG A 19 11.94 15.80 18.15
CA ARG A 19 12.38 15.49 19.52
C ARG A 19 13.47 16.45 19.99
N GLU A 20 14.44 16.75 19.14
CA GLU A 20 15.54 17.68 19.45
C GLU A 20 15.03 19.12 19.57
N ASN A 21 13.94 19.45 18.88
CA ASN A 21 13.26 20.74 18.95
C ASN A 21 14.16 21.95 18.66
N ASP A 22 15.16 21.75 17.80
CA ASP A 22 16.00 22.84 17.30
C ASP A 22 15.29 23.55 16.14
N TYR A 23 15.10 24.87 16.28
CA TYR A 23 14.35 25.63 15.29
C TYR A 23 15.00 25.63 13.90
N MET A 24 16.31 25.72 13.82
CA MET A 24 17.02 25.75 12.54
C MET A 24 16.92 24.39 11.84
N GLU A 25 17.06 23.31 12.59
CA GLU A 25 16.87 21.96 12.05
C GLU A 25 15.44 21.70 11.58
N ILE A 26 14.44 22.25 12.30
CA ILE A 26 13.03 22.19 11.87
C ILE A 26 12.84 22.91 10.53
N VAL A 27 13.37 24.11 10.36
CA VAL A 27 13.26 24.90 9.12
C VAL A 27 13.93 24.14 7.96
N ILE A 28 15.15 23.65 8.15
CA ILE A 28 15.89 22.91 7.13
C ILE A 28 15.11 21.64 6.72
N ALA A 29 14.62 20.89 7.69
CA ALA A 29 13.85 19.69 7.41
C ALA A 29 12.57 19.98 6.60
N ILE A 30 11.83 21.05 6.97
CA ILE A 30 10.62 21.46 6.23
C ILE A 30 10.95 21.79 4.79
N GLU A 31 11.96 22.63 4.53
CA GLU A 31 12.33 23.02 3.17
C GLU A 31 12.73 21.81 2.31
N GLU A 32 13.59 20.96 2.82
CA GLU A 32 14.06 19.78 2.07
C GLU A 32 12.94 18.79 1.81
N LEU A 33 12.06 18.54 2.77
CA LEU A 33 10.92 17.63 2.60
C LEU A 33 9.85 18.21 1.67
N GLN A 34 9.57 19.52 1.75
CA GLN A 34 8.69 20.19 0.79
C GLN A 34 9.23 20.06 -0.64
N ASP A 35 10.50 20.33 -0.87
CA ASP A 35 11.12 20.22 -2.18
C ASP A 35 11.07 18.78 -2.72
N LYS A 36 11.28 17.80 -1.87
CA LYS A 36 11.26 16.38 -2.23
C LYS A 36 9.85 15.87 -2.56
N TYR A 37 8.84 16.28 -1.79
CA TYR A 37 7.50 15.68 -1.82
C TYR A 37 6.40 16.53 -2.46
N ARG A 38 6.59 17.84 -2.66
CA ARG A 38 5.56 18.74 -3.21
C ARG A 38 4.95 18.30 -4.54
N SER A 39 5.72 17.61 -5.38
CA SER A 39 5.21 17.09 -6.66
C SER A 39 4.39 15.80 -6.52
N LYS A 40 4.42 15.16 -5.36
CA LYS A 40 3.85 13.83 -5.10
C LYS A 40 2.71 13.89 -4.08
N ILE A 41 2.81 14.78 -3.10
CA ILE A 41 1.82 14.95 -2.04
C ILE A 41 1.23 16.35 -2.15
N LYS A 42 -0.01 16.43 -2.66
CA LYS A 42 -0.70 17.70 -2.91
C LYS A 42 -0.85 18.58 -1.66
N ASP A 43 -1.00 17.97 -0.50
CA ASP A 43 -1.19 18.69 0.75
C ASP A 43 0.08 19.37 1.24
N ILE A 44 1.26 18.87 0.90
CA ILE A 44 2.55 19.51 1.16
C ILE A 44 2.72 20.77 0.30
N SER A 45 2.29 20.74 -0.97
CA SER A 45 2.37 21.89 -1.88
C SER A 45 1.45 23.05 -1.49
N LYS A 46 0.35 22.78 -0.77
CA LYS A 46 -0.59 23.82 -0.29
C LYS A 46 -0.06 24.65 0.88
N ASN A 47 0.99 24.16 1.56
CA ASN A 47 1.59 24.82 2.72
C ASN A 47 2.81 25.67 2.36
N GLU A 48 2.98 26.05 1.09
CA GLU A 48 3.97 27.01 0.66
C GLU A 48 3.67 28.38 1.31
N ASN A 49 4.31 28.65 2.44
CA ASN A 49 4.40 29.98 2.98
C ASN A 49 5.48 30.74 2.21
N ASP A 50 5.12 31.88 1.62
CA ASP A 50 6.04 32.76 0.89
C ASP A 50 7.20 33.31 1.76
N VAL A 51 7.17 33.02 3.07
CA VAL A 51 8.16 33.50 4.03
C VAL A 51 8.74 32.33 4.82
N VAL A 52 9.95 31.91 4.47
CA VAL A 52 10.74 30.81 5.06
C VAL A 52 10.83 30.88 6.60
N TRP A 53 10.82 32.05 7.17
CA TRP A 53 10.98 32.31 8.61
C TRP A 53 9.71 32.10 9.46
N ASN A 54 8.60 31.75 8.83
CA ASN A 54 7.32 31.46 9.51
C ASN A 54 7.07 29.99 9.77
N TYR A 55 8.01 29.11 9.48
CA TYR A 55 7.87 27.69 9.76
C TYR A 55 7.87 27.42 11.27
N SER A 56 6.98 26.54 11.68
CA SER A 56 6.81 26.10 13.06
C SER A 56 6.99 24.61 13.21
N LYS A 57 7.15 24.15 14.43
CA LYS A 57 7.13 22.73 14.77
C LYS A 57 5.88 22.02 14.24
N LYS A 58 4.73 22.70 14.28
CA LYS A 58 3.46 22.18 13.78
C LYS A 58 3.48 21.92 12.27
N ASP A 59 4.21 22.73 11.51
CA ASP A 59 4.35 22.53 10.07
C ASP A 59 5.10 21.22 9.78
N LEU A 60 6.16 20.92 10.53
CA LEU A 60 6.89 19.66 10.42
C LEU A 60 6.05 18.46 10.87
N GLU A 61 5.27 18.60 11.95
CA GLU A 61 4.31 17.58 12.40
C GLU A 61 3.25 17.28 11.33
N ASN A 62 2.79 18.28 10.60
CA ASN A 62 1.86 18.09 9.48
C ASN A 62 2.51 17.35 8.32
N ILE A 63 3.75 17.70 7.95
CA ILE A 63 4.51 16.98 6.91
C ILE A 63 4.69 15.52 7.30
N GLU A 64 5.07 15.24 8.55
CA GLU A 64 5.19 13.87 9.06
C GLU A 64 3.89 13.07 8.88
N LYS A 65 2.73 13.65 9.22
CA LYS A 65 1.41 13.01 9.01
C LYS A 65 1.12 12.73 7.55
N TYR A 66 1.44 13.65 6.66
CA TYR A 66 1.27 13.45 5.22
C TYR A 66 2.20 12.35 4.68
N LEU A 67 3.43 12.27 5.18
CA LEU A 67 4.36 11.20 4.82
C LEU A 67 3.88 9.83 5.31
N ILE A 68 3.34 9.75 6.52
CA ILE A 68 2.75 8.50 7.06
C ILE A 68 1.59 8.05 6.18
N GLN A 69 0.69 8.96 5.82
CA GLN A 69 -0.44 8.65 4.96
C GLN A 69 0.02 8.20 3.56
N TYR A 70 0.94 8.92 2.97
CA TYR A 70 1.50 8.61 1.65
C TYR A 70 2.20 7.24 1.64
N LYS A 71 2.95 6.91 2.70
CA LYS A 71 3.55 5.59 2.87
C LYS A 71 2.50 4.48 2.87
N LYS A 72 1.42 4.66 3.63
CA LYS A 72 0.31 3.68 3.67
C LYS A 72 -0.33 3.48 2.30
N GLU A 73 -0.60 4.57 1.59
CA GLU A 73 -1.19 4.53 0.25
C GLU A 73 -0.25 3.84 -0.75
N THR A 74 1.05 4.14 -0.71
CA THR A 74 2.05 3.50 -1.58
C THR A 74 2.14 1.99 -1.33
N ILE A 75 2.15 1.56 -0.06
CA ILE A 75 2.16 0.13 0.30
C ILE A 75 0.89 -0.56 -0.21
N LEU A 76 -0.26 0.09 -0.06
CA LEU A 76 -1.53 -0.46 -0.53
C LEU A 76 -1.56 -0.58 -2.06
N GLU A 77 -1.11 0.43 -2.78
CA GLU A 77 -1.03 0.42 -4.25
C GLU A 77 -0.10 -0.69 -4.76
N GLU A 78 1.09 -0.83 -4.18
CA GLU A 78 2.02 -1.92 -4.53
C GLU A 78 1.42 -3.30 -4.27
N ARG A 79 0.72 -3.45 -3.17
CA ARG A 79 0.04 -4.70 -2.82
C ARG A 79 -1.08 -5.03 -3.81
N LEU A 80 -1.94 -4.07 -4.13
CA LEU A 80 -3.01 -4.26 -5.11
C LEU A 80 -2.44 -4.59 -6.49
N LYS A 81 -1.36 -3.94 -6.90
CA LYS A 81 -0.67 -4.26 -8.14
C LYS A 81 -0.16 -5.70 -8.16
N ASN A 82 0.47 -6.16 -7.09
CA ASN A 82 0.94 -7.54 -6.99
C ASN A 82 -0.20 -8.56 -7.02
N ILE A 83 -1.34 -8.24 -6.39
CA ILE A 83 -2.55 -9.05 -6.46
C ILE A 83 -3.07 -9.12 -7.89
N ASP A 84 -3.15 -8.00 -8.60
CA ASP A 84 -3.62 -7.93 -9.98
C ASP A 84 -2.72 -8.72 -10.94
N GLU A 85 -1.40 -8.65 -10.77
CA GLU A 85 -0.44 -9.45 -11.54
C GLU A 85 -0.66 -10.95 -11.33
N LYS A 86 -0.87 -11.40 -10.10
CA LYS A 86 -1.16 -12.81 -9.79
C LYS A 86 -2.51 -13.27 -10.35
N ILE A 87 -3.51 -12.41 -10.32
CA ILE A 87 -4.82 -12.69 -10.93
C ILE A 87 -4.68 -12.87 -12.45
N GLU A 88 -3.92 -12.00 -13.11
CA GLU A 88 -3.70 -12.10 -14.56
C GLU A 88 -2.94 -13.38 -14.95
N ASP A 89 -1.94 -13.77 -14.15
CA ASP A 89 -1.25 -15.05 -14.35
C ASP A 89 -2.20 -16.23 -14.25
N LEU A 90 -3.12 -16.24 -13.29
CA LEU A 90 -4.14 -17.28 -13.16
C LEU A 90 -5.14 -17.25 -14.32
N ARG A 91 -5.56 -16.09 -14.79
CA ARG A 91 -6.42 -15.97 -15.97
C ARG A 91 -5.76 -16.51 -17.23
N THR A 92 -4.47 -16.25 -17.40
CA THR A 92 -3.69 -16.80 -18.51
C THR A 92 -3.63 -18.33 -18.42
N TYR A 93 -3.38 -18.88 -17.23
CA TYR A 93 -3.41 -20.31 -16.98
C TYR A 93 -4.76 -20.95 -17.34
N ILE A 94 -5.87 -20.32 -16.97
CA ILE A 94 -7.24 -20.79 -17.28
C ILE A 94 -7.49 -20.83 -18.78
N LYS A 95 -7.01 -19.85 -19.55
CA LYS A 95 -7.13 -19.82 -21.00
C LYS A 95 -6.47 -21.03 -21.67
N ASP A 96 -5.33 -21.45 -21.13
CA ASP A 96 -4.55 -22.58 -21.65
C ASP A 96 -5.09 -23.94 -21.16
N ASN A 97 -5.85 -23.96 -20.05
CA ASN A 97 -6.36 -25.13 -19.37
C ASN A 97 -7.88 -25.06 -19.16
N LYS A 98 -8.66 -25.23 -20.22
CA LYS A 98 -10.13 -25.00 -20.28
C LYS A 98 -11.00 -25.80 -19.29
N ASN A 99 -10.44 -26.76 -18.55
CA ASN A 99 -11.20 -27.61 -17.62
C ASN A 99 -11.13 -27.13 -16.15
N GLU A 100 -10.50 -25.98 -15.89
CA GLU A 100 -10.23 -25.47 -14.53
C GLU A 100 -11.28 -24.46 -14.07
N LYS A 101 -12.56 -24.86 -14.08
CA LYS A 101 -13.68 -24.01 -13.63
C LYS A 101 -13.54 -23.53 -12.19
N ASN A 102 -12.96 -24.37 -11.32
CA ASN A 102 -12.78 -24.00 -9.92
C ASN A 102 -11.80 -22.83 -9.74
N ILE A 103 -10.77 -22.75 -10.58
CA ILE A 103 -9.82 -21.62 -10.55
C ILE A 103 -10.52 -20.34 -11.00
N GLU A 104 -11.35 -20.41 -12.02
CA GLU A 104 -12.13 -19.25 -12.50
C GLU A 104 -13.07 -18.72 -11.41
N GLU A 105 -13.77 -19.59 -10.70
CA GLU A 105 -14.63 -19.20 -9.57
C GLU A 105 -13.82 -18.54 -8.45
N ILE A 106 -12.65 -19.09 -8.10
CA ILE A 106 -11.74 -18.51 -7.10
C ILE A 106 -11.27 -17.13 -7.52
N VAL A 107 -10.82 -16.97 -8.76
CA VAL A 107 -10.33 -15.70 -9.29
C VAL A 107 -11.43 -14.64 -9.28
N ASN A 108 -12.63 -14.96 -9.69
CA ASN A 108 -13.76 -14.06 -9.68
C ASN A 108 -14.11 -13.59 -8.26
N LEU A 109 -14.10 -14.51 -7.29
CA LEU A 109 -14.36 -14.18 -5.89
C LEU A 109 -13.27 -13.29 -5.30
N ILE A 110 -12.00 -13.57 -5.60
CA ILE A 110 -10.88 -12.73 -5.14
C ILE A 110 -10.96 -11.34 -5.75
N GLU A 111 -11.29 -11.19 -7.02
CA GLU A 111 -11.49 -9.89 -7.65
C GLU A 111 -12.64 -9.09 -7.02
N GLU A 112 -13.69 -9.77 -6.65
CA GLU A 112 -14.81 -9.14 -5.96
C GLU A 112 -14.41 -8.61 -4.58
N VAL A 113 -13.65 -9.39 -3.81
CA VAL A 113 -13.29 -9.08 -2.42
C VAL A 113 -12.12 -8.12 -2.28
N LYS A 114 -11.14 -8.15 -3.20
CA LYS A 114 -9.88 -7.37 -3.09
C LYS A 114 -10.07 -5.88 -2.89
N ASN A 115 -11.14 -5.31 -3.50
CA ASN A 115 -11.43 -3.88 -3.49
C ASN A 115 -12.52 -3.48 -2.49
N LYS A 116 -13.11 -4.44 -1.77
CA LYS A 116 -14.14 -4.13 -0.77
C LYS A 116 -13.51 -3.53 0.47
N ASP A 117 -14.11 -2.47 0.96
CA ASP A 117 -13.79 -1.90 2.27
C ASP A 117 -14.44 -2.76 3.36
N MET A 118 -13.75 -3.83 3.69
CA MET A 118 -14.19 -4.85 4.64
C MET A 118 -13.06 -5.11 5.64
N ASN A 119 -13.42 -5.45 6.87
CA ASN A 119 -12.42 -5.93 7.82
C ASN A 119 -11.92 -7.34 7.44
N LEU A 120 -10.85 -7.79 8.09
CA LEU A 120 -10.21 -9.07 7.76
C LEU A 120 -11.13 -10.27 7.98
N ASP A 121 -11.94 -10.25 9.04
CA ASP A 121 -12.86 -11.35 9.35
C ASP A 121 -13.95 -11.47 8.28
N GLU A 122 -14.48 -10.36 7.81
CA GLU A 122 -15.46 -10.33 6.72
C GLU A 122 -14.85 -10.82 5.40
N LYS A 123 -13.64 -10.38 5.06
CA LYS A 123 -12.92 -10.88 3.87
C LYS A 123 -12.67 -12.38 3.96
N TYR A 124 -12.25 -12.87 5.12
CA TYR A 124 -12.02 -14.29 5.34
C TYR A 124 -13.31 -15.09 5.15
N GLU A 125 -14.43 -14.65 5.72
CA GLU A 125 -15.73 -15.30 5.56
C GLU A 125 -16.17 -15.41 4.10
N GLU A 126 -15.94 -14.39 3.30
CA GLU A 126 -16.24 -14.44 1.85
C GLU A 126 -15.30 -15.37 1.08
N ILE A 127 -14.01 -15.39 1.43
CA ILE A 127 -12.97 -16.15 0.70
C ILE A 127 -12.91 -17.64 1.13
N LYS A 128 -13.35 -17.97 2.33
CA LYS A 128 -13.22 -19.35 2.85
C LYS A 128 -13.80 -20.44 1.95
N VAL A 129 -14.79 -20.11 1.11
CA VAL A 129 -15.35 -21.01 0.09
C VAL A 129 -14.26 -21.48 -0.89
N CYS A 130 -13.26 -20.67 -1.17
CA CYS A 130 -12.15 -21.03 -2.06
C CYS A 130 -11.38 -22.25 -1.59
N PHE A 131 -11.28 -22.49 -0.26
CA PHE A 131 -10.54 -23.64 0.28
C PHE A 131 -11.18 -24.98 -0.12
N SER A 132 -12.50 -25.04 -0.26
CA SER A 132 -13.20 -26.24 -0.74
C SER A 132 -12.94 -26.49 -2.22
N LEU A 133 -12.77 -25.44 -3.01
CA LEU A 133 -12.51 -25.52 -4.45
C LEU A 133 -11.08 -25.95 -4.77
N LEU A 134 -10.13 -25.75 -3.83
CA LEU A 134 -8.72 -26.14 -4.02
C LEU A 134 -8.46 -27.65 -4.02
N LYS A 135 -9.38 -28.46 -3.53
CA LYS A 135 -9.19 -29.92 -3.35
C LYS A 135 -8.87 -30.68 -4.63
N ASN A 136 -9.35 -30.21 -5.77
CA ASN A 136 -9.24 -30.88 -7.07
C ASN A 136 -8.31 -30.13 -8.05
N ILE A 137 -7.51 -29.21 -7.54
CA ILE A 137 -6.61 -28.38 -8.36
C ILE A 137 -5.17 -28.92 -8.24
N ASN A 138 -4.38 -28.74 -9.30
CA ASN A 138 -2.95 -29.06 -9.29
C ASN A 138 -2.26 -28.40 -8.08
N ARG A 139 -1.41 -29.15 -7.39
CA ARG A 139 -0.73 -28.70 -6.15
C ARG A 139 0.02 -27.38 -6.34
N LYS A 140 0.74 -27.20 -7.46
CA LYS A 140 1.47 -25.96 -7.72
C LYS A 140 0.54 -24.75 -7.85
N VAL A 141 -0.57 -24.93 -8.54
CA VAL A 141 -1.60 -23.90 -8.70
C VAL A 141 -2.31 -23.64 -7.39
N SER A 142 -2.59 -24.65 -6.58
CA SER A 142 -3.18 -24.49 -5.24
C SER A 142 -2.29 -23.65 -4.34
N ILE A 143 -0.98 -23.87 -4.33
CA ILE A 143 -0.02 -23.07 -3.56
C ILE A 143 -0.06 -21.62 -4.03
N TYR A 144 -0.05 -21.37 -5.33
CA TYR A 144 -0.12 -20.04 -5.91
C TYR A 144 -1.40 -19.30 -5.52
N VAL A 145 -2.54 -19.99 -5.56
CA VAL A 145 -3.84 -19.45 -5.13
C VAL A 145 -3.86 -19.15 -3.64
N LEU A 146 -3.28 -20.02 -2.80
CA LEU A 146 -3.17 -19.77 -1.35
C LEU A 146 -2.31 -18.56 -1.03
N GLU A 147 -1.22 -18.33 -1.75
CA GLU A 147 -0.42 -17.11 -1.65
C GLU A 147 -1.25 -15.88 -2.02
N LEU A 148 -2.01 -15.93 -3.09
CA LEU A 148 -2.89 -14.85 -3.52
C LEU A 148 -3.97 -14.54 -2.47
N ILE A 149 -4.64 -15.56 -1.93
CA ILE A 149 -5.61 -15.42 -0.85
C ILE A 149 -4.97 -14.76 0.38
N SER A 150 -3.79 -15.20 0.76
CA SER A 150 -3.02 -14.62 1.86
C SER A 150 -2.75 -13.13 1.67
N MET A 151 -2.44 -12.71 0.45
CA MET A 151 -2.23 -11.28 0.13
C MET A 151 -3.50 -10.45 0.24
N VAL A 152 -4.65 -11.03 -0.12
CA VAL A 152 -5.95 -10.32 -0.09
C VAL A 152 -6.48 -10.14 1.33
N ILE A 153 -6.27 -11.13 2.22
CA ILE A 153 -6.73 -11.11 3.60
C ILE A 153 -5.70 -10.60 4.62
N SER A 154 -4.49 -10.20 4.20
CA SER A 154 -3.49 -9.59 5.09
C SER A 154 -3.67 -8.07 5.18
N GLU A 155 -3.31 -7.48 6.31
CA GLU A 155 -3.21 -6.03 6.49
C GLU A 155 -1.96 -5.45 5.84
#